data_eb6d32cb4463f34dac680cdbb669c7a5
#
_entry.id   eb6d32cb4463f34dac680cdbb669c7a5
#
_cell.length_a   1.000
_cell.length_b   1.000
_cell.length_c   1.000
_cell.angle_alpha   90.00
_cell.angle_beta   90.00
_cell.angle_gamma   90.00
#
_symmetry.space_group_name_H-M   'P 1'
#
loop_
_entity.id
_entity.type
_entity.pdbx_description
1 polymer ?
#
loop_
_entity_poly.entity_id
_entity_poly.type
_entity_poly.pdbx_seq_one_letter_code
_entity_poly.pdbx_strand_id
1 'polypeptide(L)'
;MVQKIAYLDCHSGISGDMFLGAMLDAGLSLDTLKASLAALPIAGYELKSEPFHDKGIRGLRFDVVMAEQEQPARHLSDIVALLKTSLLPPRVRETALAIFQCLAEAEATVHASTLEEVHFHEVGAVDAIVDITGAAIAIETLGISQLYASPLPLTGGHVQTAHGLLPVPAPATLEILRRVAAPWKPCAAE
;
A
#
# COMPACT_ATOMS: atom_id res chain seq x y z
N MET A 1 17.39 -21.45 -11.10
CA MET A 1 17.34 -20.10 -10.45
C MET A 1 16.84 -20.29 -9.03
N VAL A 2 17.46 -19.67 -8.05
CA VAL A 2 16.98 -19.70 -6.66
C VAL A 2 15.70 -18.86 -6.59
N GLN A 3 14.62 -19.47 -6.14
CA GLN A 3 13.34 -18.79 -5.96
C GLN A 3 13.39 -18.01 -4.63
N LYS A 4 13.18 -16.70 -4.68
CA LYS A 4 13.06 -15.88 -3.47
C LYS A 4 11.61 -15.82 -3.03
N ILE A 5 11.37 -16.07 -1.77
CA ILE A 5 10.06 -15.90 -1.12
C ILE A 5 10.19 -14.84 -0.03
N ALA A 6 9.12 -14.10 0.22
CA ALA A 6 9.02 -13.24 1.39
C ALA A 6 7.89 -13.74 2.30
N TYR A 7 8.13 -13.70 3.60
CA TYR A 7 7.14 -13.96 4.62
C TYR A 7 6.95 -12.70 5.46
N LEU A 8 5.72 -12.18 5.48
CA LEU A 8 5.34 -11.02 6.28
C LEU A 8 4.80 -11.51 7.61
N ASP A 9 5.52 -11.24 8.69
CA ASP A 9 5.01 -11.44 10.04
C ASP A 9 4.21 -10.20 10.46
N CYS A 10 2.92 -10.24 10.22
CA CYS A 10 2.00 -9.14 10.50
C CYS A 10 1.53 -9.11 11.97
N HIS A 11 2.41 -9.44 12.91
CA HIS A 11 2.08 -9.55 14.34
C HIS A 11 1.34 -8.31 14.88
N SER A 12 1.78 -7.12 14.51
CA SER A 12 1.20 -5.82 14.91
C SER A 12 0.49 -5.09 13.76
N GLY A 13 0.07 -5.81 12.74
CA GLY A 13 -0.51 -5.22 11.53
C GLY A 13 0.51 -4.99 10.44
N ILE A 14 0.08 -4.32 9.38
CA ILE A 14 0.89 -3.95 8.23
C ILE A 14 0.29 -2.71 7.57
N SER A 15 1.15 -1.82 7.11
CA SER A 15 0.80 -0.66 6.28
C SER A 15 1.78 -0.54 5.11
N GLY A 16 1.53 0.35 4.14
CA GLY A 16 2.38 0.53 2.98
C GLY A 16 3.79 1.00 3.36
N ASP A 17 3.88 2.00 4.23
CA ASP A 17 5.13 2.52 4.77
C ASP A 17 5.94 1.47 5.55
N MET A 18 5.27 0.66 6.39
CA MET A 18 5.91 -0.46 7.09
C MET A 18 6.45 -1.52 6.11
N PHE A 19 5.67 -1.84 5.07
CA PHE A 19 6.11 -2.77 4.03
C PHE A 19 7.34 -2.24 3.29
N LEU A 20 7.32 -0.97 2.87
CA LEU A 20 8.45 -0.35 2.17
C LEU A 20 9.67 -0.21 3.06
N GLY A 21 9.50 0.15 4.34
CA GLY A 21 10.58 0.16 5.32
C GLY A 21 11.24 -1.21 5.46
N ALA A 22 10.44 -2.28 5.54
CA ALA A 22 10.96 -3.65 5.60
C ALA A 22 11.68 -4.06 4.30
N MET A 23 11.19 -3.67 3.13
CA MET A 23 11.85 -3.96 1.86
C MET A 23 13.18 -3.22 1.70
N LEU A 24 13.26 -1.98 2.20
CA LEU A 24 14.52 -1.22 2.24
C LEU A 24 15.53 -1.90 3.18
N ASP A 25 15.12 -2.34 4.36
CA ASP A 25 16.00 -3.06 5.29
C ASP A 25 16.41 -4.43 4.74
N ALA A 26 15.58 -5.06 3.91
CA ALA A 26 15.87 -6.31 3.21
C ALA A 26 16.81 -6.13 1.98
N GLY A 27 17.23 -4.90 1.66
CA GLY A 27 18.23 -4.62 0.63
C GLY A 27 17.75 -3.90 -0.61
N LEU A 28 16.50 -3.40 -0.64
CA LEU A 28 16.09 -2.45 -1.66
C LEU A 28 16.79 -1.11 -1.40
N SER A 29 17.46 -0.54 -2.42
CA SER A 29 18.04 0.80 -2.28
C SER A 29 16.96 1.87 -2.38
N LEU A 30 16.98 2.86 -1.46
CA LEU A 30 16.10 4.03 -1.53
C LEU A 30 16.27 4.80 -2.85
N ASP A 31 17.49 4.91 -3.35
CA ASP A 31 17.75 5.58 -4.63
C ASP A 31 17.13 4.82 -5.80
N THR A 32 17.16 3.49 -5.78
CA THR A 32 16.49 2.65 -6.77
C THR A 32 14.98 2.85 -6.73
N LEU A 33 14.39 2.89 -5.53
CA LEU A 33 12.96 3.14 -5.36
C LEU A 33 12.58 4.54 -5.87
N LYS A 34 13.35 5.58 -5.50
CA LYS A 34 13.16 6.97 -5.99
C LYS A 34 13.25 7.06 -7.51
N ALA A 35 14.29 6.47 -8.10
CA ALA A 35 14.48 6.46 -9.55
C ALA A 35 13.33 5.76 -10.30
N SER A 36 12.82 4.65 -9.74
CA SER A 36 11.69 3.91 -10.33
C SER A 36 10.39 4.68 -10.21
N LEU A 37 10.10 5.28 -9.04
CA LEU A 37 8.90 6.09 -8.83
C LEU A 37 8.90 7.39 -9.64
N ALA A 38 10.08 7.93 -9.99
CA ALA A 38 10.19 9.07 -10.91
C ALA A 38 9.66 8.79 -12.32
N ALA A 39 9.42 7.52 -12.68
CA ALA A 39 8.74 7.14 -13.92
C ALA A 39 7.22 7.41 -13.89
N LEU A 40 6.65 7.72 -12.72
CA LEU A 40 5.25 8.14 -12.57
C LEU A 40 5.14 9.66 -12.78
N PRO A 41 4.12 10.13 -13.49
CA PRO A 41 3.88 11.57 -13.66
C PRO A 41 3.17 12.17 -12.42
N ILE A 42 3.76 11.97 -11.25
CA ILE A 42 3.31 12.53 -9.96
C ILE A 42 4.43 13.33 -9.32
N ALA A 43 4.07 14.36 -8.58
CA ALA A 43 4.99 15.27 -7.92
C ALA A 43 4.45 15.71 -6.56
N GLY A 44 5.21 16.51 -5.83
CA GLY A 44 4.79 17.08 -4.54
C GLY A 44 4.99 16.15 -3.36
N TYR A 45 5.91 15.19 -3.46
CA TYR A 45 6.28 14.30 -2.36
C TYR A 45 7.80 14.11 -2.27
N GLU A 46 8.27 13.75 -1.11
CA GLU A 46 9.64 13.36 -0.82
C GLU A 46 9.65 12.01 -0.08
N LEU A 47 10.54 11.10 -0.49
CA LEU A 47 10.73 9.83 0.21
C LEU A 47 11.85 9.97 1.22
N LYS A 48 11.56 9.61 2.46
CA LYS A 48 12.52 9.56 3.56
C LYS A 48 12.63 8.16 4.13
N SER A 49 13.84 7.80 4.51
CA SER A 49 14.10 6.57 5.26
C SER A 49 15.17 6.84 6.29
N GLU A 50 14.90 6.44 7.51
CA GLU A 50 15.83 6.62 8.62
C GLU A 50 15.89 5.36 9.50
N PRO A 51 17.04 5.08 10.14
CA PRO A 51 17.11 4.03 11.13
C PRO A 51 16.16 4.31 12.29
N PHE A 52 15.43 3.28 12.69
CA PHE A 52 14.51 3.31 13.80
C PHE A 52 14.90 2.27 14.84
N HIS A 53 14.78 2.59 16.11
CA HIS A 53 15.04 1.67 17.21
C HIS A 53 13.87 1.68 18.19
N ASP A 54 13.31 0.52 18.44
CA ASP A 54 12.34 0.33 19.50
C ASP A 54 12.76 -0.84 20.41
N LYS A 55 12.83 -0.59 21.71
CA LYS A 55 13.17 -1.57 22.75
C LYS A 55 14.41 -2.42 22.43
N GLY A 56 15.40 -1.81 21.76
CA GLY A 56 16.65 -2.48 21.38
C GLY A 56 16.63 -3.23 20.04
N ILE A 57 15.49 -3.24 19.35
CA ILE A 57 15.37 -3.81 18.01
C ILE A 57 15.53 -2.68 16.98
N ARG A 58 16.41 -2.89 16.00
CA ARG A 58 16.60 -1.97 14.88
C ARG A 58 15.67 -2.31 13.74
N GLY A 59 15.17 -1.28 13.07
CA GLY A 59 14.46 -1.34 11.81
C GLY A 59 14.72 -0.10 10.97
N LEU A 60 14.04 0.01 9.84
CA LEU A 60 13.97 1.21 9.02
C LEU A 60 12.56 1.77 9.02
N ARG A 61 12.45 3.05 9.32
CA ARG A 61 11.25 3.82 9.09
C ARG A 61 11.28 4.37 7.67
N PHE A 62 10.15 4.31 6.99
CA PHE A 62 9.94 4.90 5.68
C PHE A 62 8.75 5.84 5.75
N ASP A 63 8.86 7.01 5.17
CA ASP A 63 7.81 8.01 5.14
C ASP A 63 7.71 8.62 3.74
N VAL A 64 6.47 8.84 3.30
CA VAL A 64 6.14 9.67 2.13
C VAL A 64 5.74 11.04 2.64
N VAL A 65 6.63 12.01 2.53
CA VAL A 65 6.41 13.39 3.01
C VAL A 65 5.77 14.21 1.90
N MET A 66 4.53 14.64 2.13
CA MET A 66 3.79 15.44 1.16
C MET A 66 4.14 16.93 1.28
N ALA A 67 4.33 17.60 0.14
CA ALA A 67 4.56 19.05 0.09
C ALA A 67 3.27 19.84 0.39
N GLU A 68 2.12 19.33 -0.02
CA GLU A 68 0.80 19.90 0.20
C GLU A 68 -0.10 18.87 0.90
N GLN A 69 -0.96 19.36 1.82
CA GLN A 69 -1.87 18.48 2.55
C GLN A 69 -3.14 18.11 1.75
N GLU A 70 -3.61 19.05 0.89
CA GLU A 70 -4.78 18.80 0.06
C GLU A 70 -4.37 18.10 -1.24
N GLN A 71 -4.91 16.93 -1.46
CA GLN A 71 -4.69 16.13 -2.65
C GLN A 71 -5.99 16.01 -3.45
N PRO A 72 -5.93 16.05 -4.80
CA PRO A 72 -7.13 15.86 -5.60
C PRO A 72 -7.65 14.43 -5.42
N ALA A 73 -8.97 14.28 -5.27
CA ALA A 73 -9.61 12.98 -5.38
C ALA A 73 -9.38 12.42 -6.79
N ARG A 74 -9.07 11.13 -6.88
CA ARG A 74 -8.85 10.43 -8.15
C ARG A 74 -9.81 9.29 -8.31
N HIS A 75 -10.28 9.09 -9.53
CA HIS A 75 -10.96 7.86 -9.92
C HIS A 75 -9.97 6.75 -10.24
N LEU A 76 -10.45 5.52 -10.24
CA LEU A 76 -9.66 4.38 -10.72
C LEU A 76 -9.14 4.62 -12.14
N SER A 77 -9.93 5.22 -13.03
CA SER A 77 -9.52 5.56 -14.40
C SER A 77 -8.29 6.46 -14.47
N ASP A 78 -8.17 7.42 -13.55
CA ASP A 78 -7.04 8.35 -13.50
C ASP A 78 -5.76 7.60 -13.11
N ILE A 79 -5.86 6.71 -12.10
CA ILE A 79 -4.74 5.88 -11.66
C ILE A 79 -4.33 4.89 -12.75
N VAL A 80 -5.30 4.27 -13.43
CA VAL A 80 -5.05 3.38 -14.57
C VAL A 80 -4.33 4.13 -15.70
N ALA A 81 -4.76 5.36 -16.03
CA ALA A 81 -4.11 6.19 -17.04
C ALA A 81 -2.68 6.54 -16.63
N LEU A 82 -2.48 6.95 -15.37
CA LEU A 82 -1.18 7.28 -14.80
C LEU A 82 -0.21 6.10 -14.89
N LEU A 83 -0.63 4.92 -14.48
CA LEU A 83 0.20 3.72 -14.52
C LEU A 83 0.46 3.25 -15.96
N LYS A 84 -0.53 3.28 -16.85
CA LYS A 84 -0.37 2.87 -18.25
C LYS A 84 0.56 3.78 -19.04
N THR A 85 0.58 5.08 -18.75
CA THR A 85 1.46 6.04 -19.40
C THR A 85 2.87 6.09 -18.80
N SER A 86 3.08 5.47 -17.65
CA SER A 86 4.38 5.44 -16.97
C SER A 86 5.41 4.57 -17.71
N LEU A 87 6.69 4.86 -17.48
CA LEU A 87 7.81 4.08 -17.96
C LEU A 87 8.20 2.90 -17.05
N LEU A 88 7.34 2.54 -16.11
CA LEU A 88 7.56 1.40 -15.22
C LEU A 88 7.59 0.07 -15.98
N PRO A 89 8.36 -0.93 -15.49
CA PRO A 89 8.34 -2.28 -16.05
C PRO A 89 6.92 -2.86 -16.12
N PRO A 90 6.59 -3.67 -17.13
CA PRO A 90 5.24 -4.25 -17.28
C PRO A 90 4.73 -4.96 -16.04
N ARG A 91 5.56 -5.81 -15.41
CA ARG A 91 5.17 -6.54 -14.19
C ARG A 91 4.84 -5.63 -13.02
N VAL A 92 5.59 -4.54 -12.83
CA VAL A 92 5.31 -3.54 -11.79
C VAL A 92 3.95 -2.89 -12.06
N ARG A 93 3.68 -2.47 -13.30
CA ARG A 93 2.39 -1.88 -13.67
C ARG A 93 1.23 -2.84 -13.45
N GLU A 94 1.38 -4.09 -13.89
CA GLU A 94 0.36 -5.14 -13.73
C GLU A 94 0.05 -5.39 -12.25
N THR A 95 1.08 -5.51 -11.41
CA THR A 95 0.92 -5.72 -9.97
C THR A 95 0.24 -4.52 -9.30
N ALA A 96 0.69 -3.30 -9.59
CA ALA A 96 0.08 -2.09 -9.03
C ALA A 96 -1.38 -1.95 -9.47
N LEU A 97 -1.68 -2.17 -10.76
CA LEU A 97 -3.05 -2.14 -11.30
C LEU A 97 -3.95 -3.18 -10.62
N ALA A 98 -3.45 -4.39 -10.39
CA ALA A 98 -4.22 -5.45 -9.72
C ALA A 98 -4.57 -5.06 -8.26
N ILE A 99 -3.65 -4.40 -7.55
CA ILE A 99 -3.90 -3.92 -6.19
C ILE A 99 -4.97 -2.81 -6.20
N PHE A 100 -4.84 -1.81 -7.07
CA PHE A 100 -5.84 -0.73 -7.20
C PHE A 100 -7.21 -1.25 -7.64
N GLN A 101 -7.25 -2.23 -8.54
CA GLN A 101 -8.49 -2.87 -8.96
C GLN A 101 -9.18 -3.58 -7.79
N CYS A 102 -8.45 -4.36 -7.00
CA CYS A 102 -8.97 -5.04 -5.82
C CYS A 102 -9.57 -4.05 -4.81
N LEU A 103 -8.88 -2.94 -4.60
CA LEU A 103 -9.32 -1.89 -3.70
C LEU A 103 -10.58 -1.18 -4.23
N ALA A 104 -10.60 -0.82 -5.53
CA ALA A 104 -11.76 -0.19 -6.16
C ALA A 104 -13.00 -1.07 -6.09
N GLU A 105 -12.85 -2.37 -6.29
CA GLU A 105 -13.94 -3.32 -6.18
C GLU A 105 -14.48 -3.43 -4.74
N ALA A 106 -13.62 -3.33 -3.74
CA ALA A 106 -14.05 -3.30 -2.34
C ALA A 106 -14.81 -2.00 -2.02
N GLU A 107 -14.29 -0.86 -2.45
CA GLU A 107 -14.93 0.44 -2.29
C GLU A 107 -16.29 0.49 -3.01
N ALA A 108 -16.38 0.01 -4.26
CA ALA A 108 -17.63 -0.08 -5.00
C ALA A 108 -18.69 -0.88 -4.24
N THR A 109 -18.28 -1.99 -3.63
CA THR A 109 -19.19 -2.83 -2.82
C THR A 109 -19.64 -2.09 -1.55
N VAL A 110 -18.75 -1.43 -0.84
CA VAL A 110 -19.06 -0.70 0.39
C VAL A 110 -19.97 0.49 0.13
N HIS A 111 -19.75 1.18 -0.99
CA HIS A 111 -20.54 2.35 -1.38
C HIS A 111 -21.79 2.02 -2.21
N ALA A 112 -22.03 0.73 -2.53
CA ALA A 112 -23.10 0.29 -3.42
C ALA A 112 -23.11 1.07 -4.75
N SER A 113 -21.90 1.33 -5.31
CA SER A 113 -21.67 2.08 -6.53
C SER A 113 -21.02 1.20 -7.62
N THR A 114 -20.84 1.76 -8.81
CA THR A 114 -20.09 1.10 -9.88
C THR A 114 -18.59 1.42 -9.78
N LEU A 115 -17.73 0.63 -10.44
CA LEU A 115 -16.29 0.88 -10.47
C LEU A 115 -15.92 2.25 -11.07
N GLU A 116 -16.73 2.70 -12.03
CA GLU A 116 -16.56 3.99 -12.71
C GLU A 116 -16.88 5.18 -11.80
N GLU A 117 -17.78 4.96 -10.84
CA GLU A 117 -18.23 5.99 -9.89
C GLU A 117 -17.38 6.04 -8.62
N VAL A 118 -16.52 5.04 -8.40
CA VAL A 118 -15.66 5.04 -7.20
C VAL A 118 -14.70 6.21 -7.23
N HIS A 119 -14.78 7.02 -6.18
CA HIS A 119 -13.81 8.06 -5.87
C HIS A 119 -12.92 7.60 -4.73
N PHE A 120 -11.64 7.58 -4.95
CA PHE A 120 -10.69 7.34 -3.89
C PHE A 120 -10.45 8.64 -3.11
N HIS A 121 -11.08 8.77 -1.96
CA HIS A 121 -10.92 9.95 -1.10
C HIS A 121 -9.57 9.97 -0.36
N GLU A 122 -9.09 8.80 0.04
CA GLU A 122 -7.82 8.64 0.76
C GLU A 122 -6.79 7.92 -0.12
N VAL A 123 -7.17 6.82 -0.74
CA VAL A 123 -6.26 5.98 -1.54
C VAL A 123 -5.92 6.57 -2.92
N GLY A 124 -6.64 7.59 -3.37
CA GLY A 124 -6.29 8.40 -4.56
C GLY A 124 -5.21 9.43 -4.30
N ALA A 125 -4.82 9.64 -3.04
CA ALA A 125 -3.74 10.53 -2.67
C ALA A 125 -2.36 10.00 -3.12
N VAL A 126 -1.40 10.89 -3.25
CA VAL A 126 -0.08 10.54 -3.81
C VAL A 126 0.68 9.56 -2.92
N ASP A 127 0.54 9.65 -1.61
CA ASP A 127 1.14 8.71 -0.65
C ASP A 127 0.70 7.26 -0.90
N ALA A 128 -0.61 7.02 -1.04
CA ALA A 128 -1.13 5.69 -1.34
C ALA A 128 -0.68 5.18 -2.73
N ILE A 129 -0.59 6.07 -3.73
CA ILE A 129 -0.07 5.71 -5.06
C ILE A 129 1.41 5.31 -4.95
N VAL A 130 2.19 6.05 -4.18
CA VAL A 130 3.60 5.76 -3.92
C VAL A 130 3.75 4.43 -3.17
N ASP A 131 2.97 4.19 -2.13
CA ASP A 131 3.02 2.97 -1.34
C ASP A 131 2.70 1.73 -2.18
N ILE A 132 1.59 1.76 -2.91
CA ILE A 132 1.15 0.62 -3.74
C ILE A 132 2.13 0.36 -4.89
N THR A 133 2.52 1.42 -5.61
CA THR A 133 3.47 1.27 -6.73
C THR A 133 4.87 0.92 -6.23
N GLY A 134 5.29 1.53 -5.12
CA GLY A 134 6.55 1.23 -4.43
C GLY A 134 6.63 -0.22 -3.98
N ALA A 135 5.54 -0.77 -3.44
CA ALA A 135 5.46 -2.19 -3.08
C ALA A 135 5.65 -3.10 -4.31
N ALA A 136 4.99 -2.78 -5.43
CA ALA A 136 5.17 -3.52 -6.68
C ALA A 136 6.62 -3.44 -7.22
N ILE A 137 7.25 -2.26 -7.13
CA ILE A 137 8.66 -2.05 -7.48
C ILE A 137 9.57 -2.88 -6.57
N ALA A 138 9.32 -2.88 -5.26
CA ALA A 138 10.11 -3.61 -4.28
C ALA A 138 10.09 -5.12 -4.55
N ILE A 139 8.91 -5.69 -4.78
CA ILE A 139 8.72 -7.11 -5.08
C ILE A 139 9.50 -7.50 -6.34
N GLU A 140 9.39 -6.73 -7.41
CA GLU A 140 10.08 -6.99 -8.69
C GLU A 140 11.59 -6.82 -8.55
N THR A 141 12.05 -5.72 -7.93
CA THR A 141 13.48 -5.41 -7.79
C THR A 141 14.22 -6.42 -6.93
N LEU A 142 13.60 -6.88 -5.85
CA LEU A 142 14.18 -7.90 -4.97
C LEU A 142 14.05 -9.31 -5.55
N GLY A 143 13.29 -9.48 -6.63
CA GLY A 143 13.05 -10.78 -7.27
C GLY A 143 12.20 -11.71 -6.42
N ILE A 144 11.27 -11.17 -5.64
CA ILE A 144 10.34 -11.95 -4.80
C ILE A 144 9.32 -12.61 -5.74
N SER A 145 9.31 -13.93 -5.75
CA SER A 145 8.41 -14.72 -6.61
C SER A 145 7.13 -15.16 -5.90
N GLN A 146 7.15 -15.21 -4.57
CA GLN A 146 6.02 -15.58 -3.73
C GLN A 146 6.04 -14.76 -2.45
N LEU A 147 4.84 -14.31 -2.04
CA LEU A 147 4.62 -13.55 -0.81
C LEU A 147 3.66 -14.36 0.08
N TYR A 148 4.06 -14.58 1.31
CA TYR A 148 3.24 -15.19 2.35
C TYR A 148 3.05 -14.20 3.48
N ALA A 149 1.94 -14.32 4.21
CA ALA A 149 1.68 -13.52 5.39
C ALA A 149 1.16 -14.37 6.54
N SER A 150 1.49 -13.97 7.76
CA SER A 150 0.82 -14.51 8.95
C SER A 150 -0.65 -14.08 8.99
N PRO A 151 -1.51 -14.71 9.80
CA PRO A 151 -2.85 -14.20 10.05
C PRO A 151 -2.83 -12.73 10.48
N LEU A 152 -3.68 -11.92 9.85
CA LEU A 152 -3.74 -10.48 10.13
C LEU A 152 -4.40 -10.21 11.48
N PRO A 153 -3.83 -9.36 12.35
CA PRO A 153 -4.47 -8.95 13.58
C PRO A 153 -5.62 -8.00 13.25
N LEU A 154 -6.83 -8.33 13.71
CA LEU A 154 -7.98 -7.42 13.63
C LEU A 154 -8.24 -6.86 15.02
N THR A 155 -8.06 -5.56 15.15
CA THR A 155 -8.38 -4.79 16.36
C THR A 155 -9.77 -4.21 16.25
N GLY A 156 -10.35 -3.77 17.36
CA GLY A 156 -11.54 -2.95 17.38
C GLY A 156 -11.18 -1.46 17.53
N GLY A 157 -12.21 -0.62 17.52
CA GLY A 157 -12.05 0.83 17.69
C GLY A 157 -12.70 1.60 16.56
N HIS A 158 -12.33 2.88 16.46
CA HIS A 158 -12.84 3.79 15.44
C HIS A 158 -11.71 4.67 14.92
N VAL A 159 -11.83 5.09 13.68
CA VAL A 159 -10.91 6.03 13.01
C VAL A 159 -11.71 7.16 12.37
N GLN A 160 -11.22 8.38 12.49
CA GLN A 160 -11.79 9.54 11.80
C GLN A 160 -11.31 9.54 10.35
N THR A 161 -12.26 9.60 9.40
CA THR A 161 -12.00 9.58 7.97
C THR A 161 -12.77 10.70 7.27
N ALA A 162 -12.60 10.85 5.96
CA ALA A 162 -13.41 11.75 5.13
C ALA A 162 -14.92 11.42 5.20
N HIS A 163 -15.27 10.15 5.45
CA HIS A 163 -16.64 9.67 5.64
C HIS A 163 -17.15 9.76 7.08
N GLY A 164 -16.42 10.44 7.97
CA GLY A 164 -16.72 10.52 9.38
C GLY A 164 -16.05 9.42 10.20
N LEU A 165 -16.65 9.07 11.33
CA LEU A 165 -16.11 8.08 12.26
C LEU A 165 -16.46 6.67 11.77
N LEU A 166 -15.46 5.93 11.30
CA LEU A 166 -15.62 4.54 10.83
C LEU A 166 -15.08 3.54 11.85
N PRO A 167 -15.62 2.31 11.88
CA PRO A 167 -15.05 1.23 12.69
C PRO A 167 -13.68 0.79 12.14
N VAL A 168 -12.87 0.22 13.03
CA VAL A 168 -11.62 -0.45 12.67
C VAL A 168 -11.82 -1.97 12.81
N PRO A 169 -11.49 -2.78 11.78
CA PRO A 169 -11.00 -2.39 10.45
C PRO A 169 -12.05 -1.63 9.62
N ALA A 170 -11.57 -0.74 8.74
CA ALA A 170 -12.44 0.00 7.84
C ALA A 170 -13.25 -0.93 6.92
N PRO A 171 -14.48 -0.55 6.49
CA PRO A 171 -15.36 -1.42 5.70
C PRO A 171 -14.71 -2.00 4.44
N ALA A 172 -13.96 -1.19 3.67
CA ALA A 172 -13.26 -1.67 2.48
C ALA A 172 -12.16 -2.70 2.81
N THR A 173 -11.44 -2.51 3.92
CA THR A 173 -10.46 -3.49 4.41
C THR A 173 -11.13 -4.82 4.72
N LEU A 174 -12.26 -4.80 5.44
CA LEU A 174 -13.01 -6.02 5.75
C LEU A 174 -13.54 -6.71 4.49
N GLU A 175 -13.98 -5.93 3.50
CA GLU A 175 -14.47 -6.48 2.22
C GLU A 175 -13.33 -7.17 1.44
N ILE A 176 -12.11 -6.59 1.42
CA ILE A 176 -10.94 -7.23 0.80
C ILE A 176 -10.64 -8.55 1.53
N LEU A 177 -10.55 -8.54 2.85
CA LEU A 177 -10.25 -9.74 3.64
C LEU A 177 -11.30 -10.85 3.40
N ARG A 178 -12.59 -10.49 3.34
CA ARG A 178 -13.69 -11.41 3.04
C ARG A 178 -13.55 -12.04 1.65
N ARG A 179 -13.24 -11.23 0.63
CA ARG A 179 -13.13 -11.70 -0.76
C ARG A 179 -12.01 -12.71 -0.95
N VAL A 180 -10.86 -12.47 -0.35
CA VAL A 180 -9.69 -13.34 -0.48
C VAL A 180 -9.62 -14.42 0.59
N ALA A 181 -10.64 -14.49 1.47
CA ALA A 181 -10.66 -15.39 2.63
C ALA A 181 -9.35 -15.32 3.43
N ALA A 182 -8.83 -14.10 3.63
CA ALA A 182 -7.57 -13.90 4.33
C ALA A 182 -7.66 -14.41 5.77
N PRO A 183 -6.68 -15.17 6.25
CA PRO A 183 -6.66 -15.60 7.65
C PRO A 183 -6.45 -14.39 8.55
N TRP A 184 -7.21 -14.34 9.64
CA TRP A 184 -7.13 -13.28 10.63
C TRP A 184 -7.19 -13.83 12.06
N LYS A 185 -6.76 -13.03 13.00
CA LYS A 185 -6.85 -13.32 14.45
C LYS A 185 -7.34 -12.08 15.20
N PRO A 186 -8.17 -12.23 16.24
CA PRO A 186 -8.51 -11.10 17.09
C PRO A 186 -7.25 -10.63 17.83
N CYS A 187 -7.12 -9.30 17.95
CA CYS A 187 -6.07 -8.66 18.72
C CYS A 187 -6.71 -7.63 19.65
N ALA A 188 -6.22 -7.54 20.89
CA ALA A 188 -6.60 -6.43 21.75
C ALA A 188 -6.03 -5.13 21.14
N ALA A 189 -6.84 -4.06 21.14
CA ALA A 189 -6.30 -2.74 20.87
C ALA A 189 -5.29 -2.39 21.96
N GLU A 190 -4.08 -2.02 21.57
CA GLU A 190 -3.09 -1.44 22.49
C GLU A 190 -3.40 0.03 22.75
#